data_1229103821fcd10449f1a20f0450e451
#
_entry.id   1229103821fcd10449f1a20f0450e451
#
_cell.length_a   1.000
_cell.length_b   1.000
_cell.length_c   1.000
_cell.angle_alpha   90.00
_cell.angle_beta   90.00
_cell.angle_gamma   90.00
#
_symmetry.space_group_name_H-M   'P 1'
#
loop_
_entity.id
_entity.type
_entity.pdbx_description
1 polymer ?
#
loop_
_entity_poly.entity_id
_entity_poly.type
_entity_poly.pdbx_seq_one_letter_code
_entity_poly.pdbx_strand_id
1 'polypeptide(L)'
;MRKRDIAFGLGLMMMAISLSACSGAGKNSATEGPTAVEATDAAGKTPGADEDASKNGQDAAGDSTGKTPGSGNDASGNGQDASGDTAGKQDGTSVQGSDEQGVQHIPLTVAEYSLSATKPDSYATMAQCDYFSLELDAETAKQYPALQRALVQAAKDETAHAQKSIADLSTEYQELTADWSEYEGHMSESVKPHVMRADSRIVSVLCNFEDYHGGAHGYYYSYGLNYDVASGRELKLSDVVSKKDKFIELVRDKFEEKYANDTYMLTNAGEYLATLEDEEYASTPWIMDSESITLFFAPYVLGTYADGAQEVSIYFDEAPELFTAKYLDACAEYVIPLLPARSYEANAGGGKRVAVDVDFDYNDEYGSYAREYVIGNTRIRPEGYSYSSDSYIVVAGGKHYLYTFSSA
;
A
#
# COMPACT_ATOMS: atom_id res chain seq x y z
N MET A 1 -4.83 -10.38 -16.69
CA MET A 1 -3.85 -9.56 -15.96
C MET A 1 -3.60 -10.25 -14.62
N ARG A 2 -2.36 -10.41 -14.21
CA ARG A 2 -2.02 -11.02 -12.92
C ARG A 2 -2.27 -9.97 -11.80
N LYS A 3 -2.69 -10.41 -10.64
CA LYS A 3 -3.09 -9.54 -9.51
C LYS A 3 -2.06 -8.45 -9.15
N ARG A 4 -0.80 -8.76 -9.35
CA ARG A 4 0.30 -7.85 -9.07
C ARG A 4 0.56 -6.81 -10.14
N ASP A 5 0.32 -7.19 -11.40
CA ASP A 5 0.41 -6.23 -12.52
C ASP A 5 -0.59 -5.08 -12.34
N ILE A 6 -1.68 -5.30 -11.58
CA ILE A 6 -2.67 -4.26 -11.25
C ILE A 6 -2.11 -3.28 -10.19
N ALA A 7 -1.44 -3.79 -9.14
CA ALA A 7 -0.84 -2.93 -8.12
C ALA A 7 0.35 -2.14 -8.70
N PHE A 8 1.18 -2.81 -9.50
CA PHE A 8 2.30 -2.17 -10.20
C PHE A 8 1.81 -1.20 -11.29
N GLY A 9 0.75 -1.60 -12.01
CA GLY A 9 0.09 -0.73 -12.99
C GLY A 9 -0.51 0.52 -12.36
N LEU A 10 -1.05 0.41 -11.13
CA LEU A 10 -1.58 1.56 -10.41
C LEU A 10 -0.48 2.54 -10.00
N GLY A 11 0.63 2.06 -9.46
CA GLY A 11 1.78 2.89 -9.12
C GLY A 11 2.36 3.60 -10.36
N LEU A 12 2.48 2.87 -11.47
CA LEU A 12 2.95 3.44 -12.74
C LEU A 12 1.92 4.38 -13.38
N MET A 13 0.62 4.06 -13.26
CA MET A 13 -0.46 4.92 -13.74
C MET A 13 -0.57 6.21 -12.95
N MET A 14 -0.41 6.16 -11.63
CA MET A 14 -0.34 7.36 -10.78
C MET A 14 0.90 8.21 -11.09
N MET A 15 2.07 7.60 -11.37
CA MET A 15 3.24 8.33 -11.86
C MET A 15 3.00 8.96 -13.24
N ALA A 16 2.32 8.28 -14.15
CA ALA A 16 2.00 8.82 -15.47
C ALA A 16 1.02 10.00 -15.39
N ILE A 17 0.04 9.95 -14.48
CA ILE A 17 -0.92 11.04 -14.26
C ILE A 17 -0.20 12.27 -13.64
N SER A 18 0.65 12.07 -12.64
CA SER A 18 1.42 13.17 -12.02
C SER A 18 2.44 13.79 -12.99
N LEU A 19 3.09 12.98 -13.82
CA LEU A 19 3.99 13.49 -14.88
C LEU A 19 3.24 14.22 -15.99
N SER A 20 2.01 13.80 -16.34
CA SER A 20 1.16 14.50 -17.29
C SER A 20 0.68 15.85 -16.75
N ALA A 21 0.37 15.97 -15.47
CA ALA A 21 0.03 17.24 -14.84
C ALA A 21 1.21 18.22 -14.85
N CYS A 22 2.43 17.77 -14.64
CA CYS A 22 3.63 18.60 -14.74
C CYS A 22 3.97 18.99 -16.19
N SER A 23 3.63 18.19 -17.20
CA SER A 23 3.89 18.52 -18.61
C SER A 23 2.81 19.40 -19.23
N GLY A 24 1.63 19.55 -18.61
CA GLY A 24 0.53 20.39 -19.07
C GLY A 24 0.67 21.88 -18.73
N ALA A 25 1.57 22.26 -17.83
CA ALA A 25 1.79 23.64 -17.41
C ALA A 25 2.69 24.49 -18.34
N GLY A 26 3.06 23.98 -19.49
CA GLY A 26 4.01 24.59 -20.40
C GLY A 26 3.47 24.99 -21.77
N LYS A 27 2.31 25.64 -21.91
CA LYS A 27 1.96 26.48 -23.09
C LYS A 27 0.71 27.32 -22.79
N ASN A 28 0.91 28.58 -22.51
CA ASN A 28 0.46 29.78 -23.19
C ASN A 28 0.25 30.97 -22.29
N SER A 29 0.87 31.99 -22.80
CA SER A 29 0.54 33.40 -22.93
C SER A 29 0.81 34.30 -21.73
N ALA A 30 1.77 35.15 -22.02
CA ALA A 30 2.03 36.41 -21.35
C ALA A 30 0.76 37.24 -21.12
N THR A 31 0.56 37.68 -19.89
CA THR A 31 0.04 39.01 -19.58
C THR A 31 0.45 39.38 -18.15
N GLU A 32 1.22 40.41 -18.09
CA GLU A 32 1.47 41.42 -17.05
C GLU A 32 1.23 41.07 -15.58
N GLY A 33 2.33 41.20 -14.77
CA GLY A 33 2.37 41.09 -13.34
C GLY A 33 1.63 42.19 -12.58
N PRO A 34 1.65 42.06 -11.26
CA PRO A 34 2.13 43.20 -10.47
C PRO A 34 3.15 42.84 -9.38
N THR A 35 4.15 43.70 -9.36
CA THR A 35 4.90 44.33 -8.24
C THR A 35 5.12 43.55 -6.94
N ALA A 36 6.40 43.39 -6.70
CA ALA A 36 7.04 43.09 -5.43
C ALA A 36 6.63 44.04 -4.31
N VAL A 37 6.50 43.52 -3.10
CA VAL A 37 6.65 44.31 -1.86
C VAL A 37 7.74 43.66 -1.02
N GLU A 38 8.77 44.46 -0.82
CA GLU A 38 9.89 44.19 0.11
C GLU A 38 9.39 44.11 1.55
N ALA A 39 9.97 43.19 2.32
CA ALA A 39 10.10 43.37 3.76
C ALA A 39 11.50 42.91 4.21
N THR A 40 12.13 43.85 4.82
CA THR A 40 13.52 43.98 5.24
C THR A 40 13.94 43.09 6.41
N ASP A 41 15.21 42.65 6.32
CA ASP A 41 16.29 42.51 7.30
C ASP A 41 16.11 41.90 8.70
N ALA A 42 16.93 40.86 8.97
CA ALA A 42 18.00 40.91 9.97
C ALA A 42 18.99 39.74 9.85
N ALA A 43 20.10 40.04 9.30
CA ALA A 43 21.53 39.81 9.63
C ALA A 43 21.98 38.53 10.33
N GLY A 44 22.98 37.85 9.71
CA GLY A 44 23.92 36.96 10.42
C GLY A 44 24.85 36.11 9.54
N LYS A 45 25.76 36.77 8.85
CA LYS A 45 27.14 36.33 8.45
C LYS A 45 27.42 34.91 7.94
N THR A 46 27.78 34.87 6.67
CA THR A 46 28.71 34.00 5.92
C THR A 46 30.19 34.15 6.38
N PRO A 47 31.15 33.29 5.94
CA PRO A 47 31.66 33.23 4.59
C PRO A 47 31.95 31.77 4.12
N GLY A 48 32.21 31.43 2.90
CA GLY A 48 32.55 32.01 1.64
C GLY A 48 33.08 30.94 0.72
N ALA A 49 32.86 31.14 -0.55
CA ALA A 49 33.64 30.83 -1.75
C ALA A 49 33.88 29.33 -2.10
N ASP A 50 33.84 28.85 -3.33
CA ASP A 50 34.11 29.46 -4.63
C ASP A 50 33.38 28.74 -5.77
N GLU A 51 33.24 29.45 -6.84
CA GLU A 51 32.77 29.15 -8.18
C GLU A 51 33.47 27.94 -8.85
N ASP A 52 32.79 27.16 -9.69
CA ASP A 52 33.09 27.25 -11.12
C ASP A 52 32.00 26.65 -12.01
N ALA A 53 31.82 27.32 -13.13
CA ALA A 53 30.86 27.04 -14.15
C ALA A 53 31.41 26.08 -15.21
N SER A 54 30.58 25.23 -15.81
CA SER A 54 30.79 24.96 -17.24
C SER A 54 29.49 24.46 -17.91
N LYS A 55 29.22 25.15 -18.98
CA LYS A 55 28.20 24.98 -20.00
C LYS A 55 28.50 23.83 -20.95
N ASN A 56 27.48 23.45 -21.62
CA ASN A 56 27.34 22.92 -23.00
C ASN A 56 26.77 21.51 -23.02
N GLY A 57 25.88 21.16 -23.88
CA GLY A 57 25.33 21.72 -25.12
C GLY A 57 24.69 20.61 -25.90
N GLN A 58 23.51 20.85 -26.35
CA GLN A 58 22.89 20.55 -27.65
C GLN A 58 23.09 19.18 -28.34
N ASP A 59 21.88 18.64 -28.63
CA ASP A 59 21.37 18.10 -29.91
C ASP A 59 21.97 16.85 -30.54
N ALA A 60 21.11 15.85 -30.69
CA ALA A 60 20.85 15.29 -32.03
C ALA A 60 19.62 14.38 -32.04
N ALA A 61 18.67 14.76 -32.89
CA ALA A 61 17.55 13.94 -33.33
C ALA A 61 18.02 12.83 -34.25
N GLY A 62 17.35 11.66 -34.17
CA GLY A 62 17.53 10.55 -35.08
C GLY A 62 16.22 9.81 -35.28
N ASP A 63 15.51 10.24 -36.32
CA ASP A 63 14.34 9.59 -36.92
C ASP A 63 14.75 8.24 -37.57
N SER A 64 14.02 7.16 -37.35
CA SER A 64 13.95 6.07 -38.31
C SER A 64 12.64 5.29 -38.21
N THR A 65 11.83 5.55 -39.18
CA THR A 65 10.67 4.76 -39.64
C THR A 65 11.05 3.36 -40.07
N GLY A 66 10.21 2.36 -39.75
CA GLY A 66 10.36 1.00 -40.28
C GLY A 66 9.14 0.10 -40.09
N LYS A 67 8.16 0.28 -40.94
CA LYS A 67 7.22 -0.69 -41.55
C LYS A 67 7.06 -2.09 -40.97
N THR A 68 5.81 -2.39 -40.68
CA THR A 68 5.14 -3.73 -40.71
C THR A 68 5.21 -4.40 -42.11
N PRO A 69 5.08 -5.73 -42.18
CA PRO A 69 3.92 -6.25 -42.89
C PRO A 69 3.20 -7.40 -42.19
N GLY A 70 1.89 -7.44 -42.37
CA GLY A 70 0.99 -8.48 -41.95
C GLY A 70 0.88 -9.62 -42.92
N SER A 71 0.23 -10.68 -42.46
CA SER A 71 -0.49 -11.72 -43.22
C SER A 71 -1.10 -12.62 -42.14
N GLY A 72 -2.34 -12.87 -41.95
CA GLY A 72 -3.40 -13.27 -42.85
C GLY A 72 -3.44 -14.79 -42.96
N ASN A 73 -4.36 -15.46 -42.26
CA ASN A 73 -5.21 -16.46 -42.88
C ASN A 73 -6.28 -17.04 -41.93
N ASP A 74 -7.46 -17.05 -42.47
CA ASP A 74 -8.68 -17.70 -42.02
C ASP A 74 -8.58 -19.24 -42.00
N ALA A 75 -9.38 -19.85 -41.10
CA ALA A 75 -10.13 -21.06 -41.46
C ALA A 75 -11.27 -21.35 -40.50
N SER A 76 -12.46 -21.30 -41.00
CA SER A 76 -13.75 -21.78 -40.52
C SER A 76 -13.78 -23.29 -40.24
N GLY A 77 -14.63 -23.71 -39.32
CA GLY A 77 -15.04 -25.10 -39.15
C GLY A 77 -16.31 -25.22 -38.32
N ASN A 78 -17.43 -25.37 -38.99
CA ASN A 78 -18.78 -25.71 -38.56
C ASN A 78 -18.88 -27.08 -37.89
N GLY A 79 -19.91 -27.25 -37.00
CA GLY A 79 -20.43 -28.59 -36.66
C GLY A 79 -21.26 -28.58 -35.36
N GLN A 80 -22.48 -28.24 -35.41
CA GLN A 80 -23.79 -28.94 -35.23
C GLN A 80 -24.01 -29.76 -33.93
N ASP A 81 -25.04 -29.28 -33.24
CA ASP A 81 -26.15 -29.91 -32.50
C ASP A 81 -26.06 -31.37 -32.02
N ALA A 82 -26.33 -31.56 -30.74
CA ALA A 82 -27.21 -32.62 -30.24
C ALA A 82 -27.82 -32.25 -28.89
N SER A 83 -29.13 -32.05 -28.91
CA SER A 83 -30.05 -32.01 -27.78
C SER A 83 -30.08 -33.35 -27.03
N GLY A 84 -30.12 -33.29 -25.69
CA GLY A 84 -30.34 -34.42 -24.80
C GLY A 84 -30.91 -33.97 -23.46
N ASP A 85 -32.23 -33.89 -23.42
CA ASP A 85 -33.02 -33.79 -22.19
C ASP A 85 -32.72 -34.97 -21.25
N THR A 86 -32.31 -34.68 -20.02
CA THR A 86 -32.53 -35.58 -18.89
C THR A 86 -32.72 -34.73 -17.63
N ALA A 87 -33.96 -34.69 -17.19
CA ALA A 87 -34.38 -34.20 -15.89
C ALA A 87 -33.71 -35.00 -14.77
N GLY A 88 -32.75 -34.40 -14.08
CA GLY A 88 -32.14 -34.93 -12.87
C GLY A 88 -32.51 -34.04 -11.69
N LYS A 89 -33.22 -34.59 -10.74
CA LYS A 89 -33.63 -34.00 -9.47
C LYS A 89 -32.54 -33.18 -8.82
N GLN A 90 -32.83 -31.92 -8.55
CA GLN A 90 -32.12 -31.13 -7.58
C GLN A 90 -32.40 -31.68 -6.19
N ASP A 91 -31.47 -32.44 -5.61
CA ASP A 91 -31.36 -32.56 -4.17
C ASP A 91 -30.73 -31.24 -3.67
N GLY A 92 -31.63 -30.41 -3.15
CA GLY A 92 -31.23 -29.20 -2.42
C GLY A 92 -30.60 -29.59 -1.09
N THR A 93 -29.31 -29.75 -1.08
CA THR A 93 -28.53 -29.69 0.15
C THR A 93 -28.30 -28.22 0.45
N SER A 94 -29.28 -27.60 1.10
CA SER A 94 -29.09 -26.35 1.82
C SER A 94 -28.01 -26.60 2.87
N VAL A 95 -26.81 -26.12 2.63
CA VAL A 95 -25.82 -25.93 3.69
C VAL A 95 -26.31 -24.77 4.53
N GLN A 96 -27.26 -25.06 5.42
CA GLN A 96 -27.50 -24.29 6.63
C GLN A 96 -26.34 -24.58 7.59
N GLY A 97 -25.20 -23.94 7.37
CA GLY A 97 -24.15 -23.77 8.38
C GLY A 97 -24.67 -22.74 9.38
N SER A 98 -25.01 -23.22 10.54
CA SER A 98 -25.45 -22.44 11.69
C SER A 98 -24.45 -21.36 12.07
N ASP A 99 -24.88 -20.10 12.05
CA ASP A 99 -24.21 -18.91 12.58
C ASP A 99 -24.11 -18.88 14.12
N GLU A 100 -24.03 -20.04 14.77
CA GLU A 100 -23.94 -20.15 16.24
C GLU A 100 -22.49 -20.10 16.76
N GLN A 101 -21.46 -20.17 15.90
CA GLN A 101 -20.09 -19.92 16.30
C GLN A 101 -19.71 -18.50 15.88
N GLY A 102 -19.47 -17.64 16.89
CA GLY A 102 -18.99 -16.27 16.66
C GLY A 102 -17.74 -16.25 15.76
N VAL A 103 -17.35 -15.07 15.31
CA VAL A 103 -16.14 -14.88 14.49
C VAL A 103 -14.93 -15.44 15.24
N GLN A 104 -14.10 -16.24 14.56
CA GLN A 104 -12.93 -16.91 15.12
C GLN A 104 -11.67 -16.40 14.48
N HIS A 105 -10.59 -16.28 15.26
CA HIS A 105 -9.25 -16.01 14.73
C HIS A 105 -8.76 -17.11 13.80
N ILE A 106 -8.04 -16.71 12.78
CA ILE A 106 -7.29 -17.60 11.89
C ILE A 106 -5.80 -17.44 12.21
N PRO A 107 -5.13 -18.49 12.66
CA PRO A 107 -3.68 -18.50 12.74
C PRO A 107 -3.09 -18.32 11.33
N LEU A 108 -2.38 -17.22 11.14
CA LEU A 108 -1.73 -16.87 9.89
C LEU A 108 -0.26 -16.58 10.15
N THR A 109 0.61 -17.27 9.42
CA THR A 109 2.05 -17.07 9.48
C THR A 109 2.49 -16.23 8.28
N VAL A 110 3.33 -15.25 8.54
CA VAL A 110 4.06 -14.50 7.51
C VAL A 110 5.44 -15.15 7.41
N ALA A 111 5.81 -15.63 6.22
CA ALA A 111 7.14 -16.12 5.93
C ALA A 111 7.82 -15.13 4.98
N GLU A 112 8.93 -14.56 5.43
CA GLU A 112 9.70 -13.55 4.69
C GLU A 112 10.90 -14.20 4.01
N TYR A 113 11.23 -13.72 2.80
CA TYR A 113 12.30 -14.24 1.96
C TYR A 113 13.10 -13.10 1.35
N SER A 114 14.37 -13.36 1.10
CA SER A 114 15.27 -12.42 0.43
C SER A 114 16.00 -13.11 -0.71
N LEU A 115 16.02 -12.47 -1.89
CA LEU A 115 16.88 -12.81 -3.01
C LEU A 115 17.92 -11.72 -3.19
N SER A 116 19.16 -12.10 -3.46
CA SER A 116 20.21 -11.13 -3.74
C SER A 116 21.09 -11.57 -4.90
N ALA A 117 21.59 -10.58 -5.64
CA ALA A 117 22.62 -10.76 -6.66
C ALA A 117 23.88 -9.98 -6.26
N THR A 118 25.04 -10.57 -6.49
CA THR A 118 26.34 -9.98 -6.15
C THR A 118 27.04 -9.44 -7.37
N LYS A 119 27.90 -8.45 -7.19
CA LYS A 119 28.79 -7.92 -8.24
C LYS A 119 29.73 -9.03 -8.75
N PRO A 120 30.03 -9.12 -10.05
CA PRO A 120 30.77 -10.23 -10.65
C PRO A 120 32.13 -10.54 -9.98
N ASP A 121 32.85 -9.52 -9.54
CA ASP A 121 34.20 -9.64 -8.99
C ASP A 121 34.28 -9.31 -7.49
N SER A 122 33.16 -9.33 -6.80
CA SER A 122 33.08 -8.96 -5.39
C SER A 122 31.92 -9.69 -4.69
N TYR A 123 31.94 -9.70 -3.35
CA TYR A 123 30.80 -10.20 -2.56
C TYR A 123 29.78 -9.10 -2.25
N ALA A 124 29.97 -7.88 -2.76
CA ALA A 124 29.06 -6.79 -2.54
C ALA A 124 27.73 -7.03 -3.29
N THR A 125 26.64 -6.75 -2.64
CA THR A 125 25.29 -6.81 -3.23
C THR A 125 25.17 -5.74 -4.32
N MET A 126 24.66 -6.13 -5.48
CA MET A 126 24.27 -5.20 -6.55
C MET A 126 22.75 -5.06 -6.65
N ALA A 127 22.02 -6.10 -6.31
CA ALA A 127 20.56 -6.07 -6.31
C ALA A 127 19.99 -6.94 -5.17
N GLN A 128 18.89 -6.52 -4.57
CA GLN A 128 18.16 -7.24 -3.54
C GLN A 128 16.67 -7.16 -3.77
N CYS A 129 15.96 -8.26 -3.52
CA CYS A 129 14.51 -8.31 -3.55
C CYS A 129 14.00 -9.07 -2.33
N ASP A 130 13.28 -8.38 -1.45
CA ASP A 130 12.65 -8.94 -0.26
C ASP A 130 11.15 -9.13 -0.51
N TYR A 131 10.66 -10.33 -0.26
CA TYR A 131 9.28 -10.71 -0.52
C TYR A 131 8.75 -11.65 0.57
N PHE A 132 7.47 -12.01 0.51
CA PHE A 132 6.85 -12.83 1.54
C PHE A 132 5.82 -13.82 1.00
N SER A 133 5.43 -14.76 1.85
CA SER A 133 4.22 -15.57 1.69
C SER A 133 3.36 -15.58 2.94
N LEU A 134 2.07 -15.85 2.76
CA LEU A 134 1.12 -16.06 3.84
C LEU A 134 0.79 -17.55 3.92
N GLU A 135 0.91 -18.13 5.12
CA GLU A 135 0.77 -19.58 5.32
C GLU A 135 -0.26 -19.88 6.42
N LEU A 136 -1.08 -20.89 6.17
CA LEU A 136 -1.96 -21.48 7.17
C LEU A 136 -1.33 -22.75 7.71
N ASP A 137 -1.54 -23.02 9.00
CA ASP A 137 -1.22 -24.33 9.55
C ASP A 137 -2.13 -25.42 8.94
N ALA A 138 -1.73 -26.71 9.13
CA ALA A 138 -2.39 -27.83 8.49
C ALA A 138 -3.87 -28.02 8.89
N GLU A 139 -4.27 -27.63 10.08
CA GLU A 139 -5.66 -27.75 10.54
C GLU A 139 -6.49 -26.61 9.99
N THR A 140 -5.99 -25.38 10.05
CA THR A 140 -6.62 -24.19 9.47
C THR A 140 -6.79 -24.34 7.95
N ALA A 141 -5.77 -24.88 7.26
CA ALA A 141 -5.83 -25.15 5.82
C ALA A 141 -6.94 -26.15 5.45
N LYS A 142 -7.20 -27.17 6.28
CA LYS A 142 -8.32 -28.10 6.08
C LYS A 142 -9.68 -27.43 6.31
N GLN A 143 -9.75 -26.54 7.29
CA GLN A 143 -10.98 -25.81 7.61
C GLN A 143 -11.33 -24.77 6.53
N TYR A 144 -10.31 -24.11 5.94
CA TYR A 144 -10.46 -23.05 4.93
C TYR A 144 -9.75 -23.38 3.61
N PRO A 145 -10.14 -24.45 2.91
CA PRO A 145 -9.41 -24.93 1.73
C PRO A 145 -9.44 -23.96 0.54
N ALA A 146 -10.41 -23.06 0.48
CA ALA A 146 -10.50 -22.03 -0.55
C ALA A 146 -9.44 -20.94 -0.32
N LEU A 147 -9.34 -20.45 0.92
CA LEU A 147 -8.30 -19.51 1.33
C LEU A 147 -6.90 -20.13 1.13
N GLN A 148 -6.68 -21.37 1.57
CA GLN A 148 -5.41 -22.07 1.37
C GLN A 148 -4.97 -22.09 -0.09
N ARG A 149 -5.90 -22.40 -1.03
CA ARG A 149 -5.56 -22.37 -2.47
C ARG A 149 -5.18 -20.98 -2.96
N ALA A 150 -5.88 -19.94 -2.49
CA ALA A 150 -5.58 -18.57 -2.85
C ALA A 150 -4.20 -18.14 -2.35
N LEU A 151 -3.87 -18.43 -1.08
CA LEU A 151 -2.58 -18.08 -0.50
C LEU A 151 -1.42 -18.84 -1.16
N VAL A 152 -1.60 -20.13 -1.46
CA VAL A 152 -0.60 -20.91 -2.21
C VAL A 152 -0.38 -20.35 -3.63
N GLN A 153 -1.44 -19.90 -4.29
CA GLN A 153 -1.28 -19.26 -5.60
C GLN A 153 -0.59 -17.90 -5.48
N ALA A 154 -0.97 -17.08 -4.51
CA ALA A 154 -0.32 -15.80 -4.24
C ALA A 154 1.18 -15.97 -3.95
N ALA A 155 1.56 -16.96 -3.12
CA ALA A 155 2.97 -17.26 -2.82
C ALA A 155 3.79 -17.62 -4.07
N LYS A 156 3.19 -18.39 -5.01
CA LYS A 156 3.85 -18.72 -6.29
C LYS A 156 4.03 -17.51 -7.19
N ASP A 157 3.00 -16.67 -7.29
CA ASP A 157 3.04 -15.47 -8.11
C ASP A 157 4.06 -14.48 -7.52
N GLU A 158 4.14 -14.39 -6.19
CA GLU A 158 5.09 -13.56 -5.45
C GLU A 158 6.54 -14.02 -5.70
N THR A 159 6.80 -15.34 -5.56
CA THR A 159 8.12 -15.92 -5.84
C THR A 159 8.55 -15.68 -7.29
N ALA A 160 7.63 -15.87 -8.25
CA ALA A 160 7.94 -15.63 -9.66
C ALA A 160 8.20 -14.16 -9.97
N HIS A 161 7.50 -13.24 -9.27
CA HIS A 161 7.78 -11.82 -9.36
C HIS A 161 9.17 -11.49 -8.79
N ALA A 162 9.49 -11.94 -7.59
CA ALA A 162 10.78 -11.68 -6.95
C ALA A 162 11.97 -12.19 -7.80
N GLN A 163 11.82 -13.38 -8.44
CA GLN A 163 12.82 -13.90 -9.37
C GLN A 163 13.00 -13.01 -10.61
N LYS A 164 11.92 -12.40 -11.09
CA LYS A 164 11.99 -11.44 -12.19
C LYS A 164 12.60 -10.13 -11.74
N SER A 165 12.16 -9.58 -10.61
CA SER A 165 12.68 -8.32 -10.06
C SER A 165 14.18 -8.37 -9.82
N ILE A 166 14.72 -9.45 -9.22
CA ILE A 166 16.16 -9.54 -8.99
C ILE A 166 16.96 -9.57 -10.29
N ALA A 167 16.42 -10.16 -11.37
CA ALA A 167 17.06 -10.15 -12.68
C ALA A 167 17.02 -8.76 -13.34
N ASP A 168 15.86 -8.10 -13.27
CA ASP A 168 15.67 -6.74 -13.81
C ASP A 168 16.57 -5.73 -13.07
N LEU A 169 16.54 -5.70 -11.72
CA LEU A 169 17.40 -4.85 -10.90
C LEU A 169 18.89 -5.08 -11.15
N SER A 170 19.29 -6.35 -11.38
CA SER A 170 20.69 -6.66 -11.70
C SER A 170 21.12 -6.07 -13.05
N THR A 171 20.19 -6.08 -14.02
CA THR A 171 20.44 -5.50 -15.35
C THR A 171 20.53 -3.98 -15.25
N GLU A 172 19.59 -3.34 -14.57
CA GLU A 172 19.57 -1.89 -14.34
C GLU A 172 20.83 -1.42 -13.60
N TYR A 173 21.26 -2.19 -12.58
CA TYR A 173 22.52 -1.92 -11.89
C TYR A 173 23.72 -1.91 -12.84
N GLN A 174 23.81 -2.91 -13.73
CA GLN A 174 24.90 -3.02 -14.69
C GLN A 174 24.88 -1.87 -15.71
N GLU A 175 23.71 -1.47 -16.17
CA GLU A 175 23.54 -0.32 -17.06
C GLU A 175 23.94 0.99 -16.36
N LEU A 176 23.47 1.22 -15.14
CA LEU A 176 23.82 2.41 -14.36
C LEU A 176 25.34 2.50 -14.13
N THR A 177 25.99 1.40 -13.76
CA THR A 177 27.41 1.37 -13.46
C THR A 177 28.29 1.41 -14.72
N ALA A 178 27.76 1.08 -15.90
CA ALA A 178 28.45 1.31 -17.17
C ALA A 178 28.61 2.81 -17.46
N ASP A 179 27.59 3.59 -17.11
CA ASP A 179 27.59 5.05 -17.29
C ASP A 179 28.22 5.79 -16.10
N TRP A 180 28.07 5.24 -14.90
CA TRP A 180 28.56 5.81 -13.65
C TRP A 180 29.34 4.77 -12.82
N SER A 181 30.59 4.57 -13.17
CA SER A 181 31.47 3.54 -12.59
C SER A 181 31.78 3.71 -11.09
N GLU A 182 31.56 4.91 -10.54
CA GLU A 182 31.79 5.22 -9.12
C GLU A 182 30.55 4.92 -8.24
N TYR A 183 29.45 4.42 -8.82
CA TYR A 183 28.28 4.07 -8.04
C TYR A 183 28.55 2.85 -7.15
N GLU A 184 28.51 3.04 -5.84
CA GLU A 184 28.79 2.02 -4.83
C GLU A 184 27.50 1.42 -4.20
N GLY A 185 26.33 2.02 -4.44
CA GLY A 185 25.06 1.55 -3.91
C GLY A 185 24.65 0.16 -4.43
N HIS A 186 23.45 -0.23 -4.11
CA HIS A 186 22.75 -1.38 -4.71
C HIS A 186 21.34 -0.96 -5.10
N MET A 187 20.69 -1.74 -5.93
CA MET A 187 19.27 -1.57 -6.23
C MET A 187 18.45 -2.53 -5.41
N SER A 188 17.25 -2.13 -5.02
CA SER A 188 16.41 -2.95 -4.17
C SER A 188 14.93 -2.81 -4.47
N GLU A 189 14.19 -3.88 -4.22
CA GLU A 189 12.74 -3.91 -4.10
C GLU A 189 12.41 -4.67 -2.82
N SER A 190 11.54 -4.14 -1.97
CA SER A 190 11.12 -4.81 -0.75
C SER A 190 9.64 -4.67 -0.50
N VAL A 191 9.03 -5.72 0.06
CA VAL A 191 7.66 -5.70 0.54
C VAL A 191 7.64 -6.17 1.99
N LYS A 192 7.20 -5.29 2.89
CA LYS A 192 7.05 -5.59 4.30
C LYS A 192 5.57 -5.78 4.65
N PRO A 193 5.14 -7.00 4.98
CA PRO A 193 3.75 -7.30 5.30
C PRO A 193 3.44 -7.12 6.79
N HIS A 194 2.23 -6.64 7.09
CA HIS A 194 1.67 -6.55 8.44
C HIS A 194 0.26 -7.09 8.44
N VAL A 195 -0.01 -8.11 9.25
CA VAL A 195 -1.35 -8.68 9.39
C VAL A 195 -2.21 -7.70 10.20
N MET A 196 -3.20 -7.10 9.56
CA MET A 196 -4.11 -6.15 10.20
C MET A 196 -5.33 -6.84 10.77
N ARG A 197 -5.83 -7.89 10.11
CA ARG A 197 -6.94 -8.70 10.56
C ARG A 197 -6.86 -10.10 9.94
N ALA A 198 -7.04 -11.13 10.76
CA ALA A 198 -7.12 -12.51 10.31
C ALA A 198 -8.17 -13.25 11.14
N ASP A 199 -9.38 -13.35 10.60
CA ASP A 199 -10.50 -14.05 11.22
C ASP A 199 -11.33 -14.84 10.21
N SER A 200 -12.35 -15.55 10.66
CA SER A 200 -13.20 -16.40 9.82
C SER A 200 -14.03 -15.63 8.75
N ARG A 201 -13.96 -14.30 8.73
CA ARG A 201 -14.61 -13.45 7.73
C ARG A 201 -13.62 -12.95 6.67
N ILE A 202 -12.48 -12.43 7.12
CA ILE A 202 -11.51 -11.75 6.26
C ILE A 202 -10.07 -11.98 6.75
N VAL A 203 -9.15 -12.12 5.79
CA VAL A 203 -7.72 -11.90 6.01
C VAL A 203 -7.38 -10.59 5.31
N SER A 204 -6.85 -9.63 6.06
CA SER A 204 -6.42 -8.32 5.57
C SER A 204 -4.98 -8.07 6.01
N VAL A 205 -4.09 -7.85 5.04
CA VAL A 205 -2.66 -7.63 5.25
C VAL A 205 -2.27 -6.33 4.59
N LEU A 206 -1.67 -5.43 5.36
CA LEU A 206 -1.01 -4.23 4.84
C LEU A 206 0.35 -4.65 4.29
N CYS A 207 0.66 -4.23 3.08
CA CYS A 207 1.95 -4.42 2.43
C CYS A 207 2.58 -3.05 2.18
N ASN A 208 3.71 -2.78 2.81
CA ASN A 208 4.52 -1.61 2.55
C ASN A 208 5.57 -1.99 1.49
N PHE A 209 5.47 -1.37 0.34
CA PHE A 209 6.40 -1.55 -0.78
C PHE A 209 7.40 -0.41 -0.80
N GLU A 210 8.66 -0.73 -1.02
CA GLU A 210 9.75 0.22 -1.22
C GLU A 210 10.65 -0.28 -2.34
N ASP A 211 11.09 0.61 -3.22
CA ASP A 211 12.11 0.32 -4.22
C ASP A 211 13.20 1.40 -4.26
N TYR A 212 14.36 1.01 -4.77
CA TYR A 212 15.44 1.93 -5.05
C TYR A 212 16.21 1.47 -6.30
N HIS A 213 16.18 2.29 -7.34
CA HIS A 213 16.80 2.03 -8.65
C HIS A 213 18.02 2.92 -8.91
N GLY A 214 18.67 3.42 -7.85
CA GLY A 214 19.70 4.42 -7.96
C GLY A 214 19.11 5.84 -8.12
N GLY A 215 19.81 6.85 -7.68
CA GLY A 215 19.36 8.24 -7.76
C GLY A 215 19.19 8.90 -6.40
N ALA A 216 18.39 9.97 -6.34
CA ALA A 216 18.27 10.81 -5.14
C ALA A 216 17.41 10.17 -4.03
N HIS A 217 16.40 9.36 -4.39
CA HIS A 217 15.52 8.66 -3.45
C HIS A 217 14.85 7.48 -4.14
N GLY A 218 14.35 6.52 -3.36
CA GLY A 218 13.47 5.44 -3.80
C GLY A 218 12.03 5.90 -3.91
N TYR A 219 11.17 4.98 -4.30
CA TYR A 219 9.73 5.15 -4.30
C TYR A 219 9.10 4.16 -3.31
N TYR A 220 8.01 4.56 -2.67
CA TYR A 220 7.31 3.72 -1.72
C TYR A 220 5.80 3.94 -1.77
N TYR A 221 5.04 2.89 -1.45
CA TYR A 221 3.58 2.96 -1.30
C TYR A 221 3.06 1.81 -0.45
N SER A 222 1.84 1.96 0.01
CA SER A 222 1.15 0.91 0.76
C SER A 222 -0.04 0.37 -0.03
N TYR A 223 -0.28 -0.94 0.07
CA TYR A 223 -1.45 -1.61 -0.51
C TYR A 223 -1.95 -2.72 0.40
N GLY A 224 -3.18 -3.17 0.18
CA GLY A 224 -3.78 -4.24 0.96
C GLY A 224 -3.94 -5.53 0.16
N LEU A 225 -3.65 -6.66 0.79
CA LEU A 225 -4.09 -7.98 0.35
C LEU A 225 -5.28 -8.39 1.21
N ASN A 226 -6.46 -8.42 0.62
CA ASN A 226 -7.70 -8.64 1.33
C ASN A 226 -8.42 -9.86 0.76
N TYR A 227 -8.64 -10.91 1.57
CA TYR A 227 -9.26 -12.16 1.14
C TYR A 227 -10.53 -12.44 1.92
N ASP A 228 -11.61 -12.76 1.21
CA ASP A 228 -12.78 -13.42 1.80
C ASP A 228 -12.41 -14.85 2.17
N VAL A 229 -12.48 -15.17 3.45
CA VAL A 229 -11.99 -16.45 3.97
C VAL A 229 -12.79 -17.64 3.44
N ALA A 230 -14.10 -17.50 3.32
CA ALA A 230 -14.97 -18.59 2.88
C ALA A 230 -14.75 -18.97 1.41
N SER A 231 -14.53 -17.99 0.54
CA SER A 231 -14.35 -18.21 -0.90
C SER A 231 -12.89 -18.22 -1.36
N GLY A 232 -11.97 -17.70 -0.55
CA GLY A 232 -10.59 -17.44 -0.94
C GLY A 232 -10.45 -16.34 -2.00
N ARG A 233 -11.52 -15.62 -2.31
CA ARG A 233 -11.50 -14.54 -3.30
C ARG A 233 -10.85 -13.30 -2.71
N GLU A 234 -10.01 -12.64 -3.47
CA GLU A 234 -9.54 -11.32 -3.13
C GLU A 234 -10.68 -10.30 -3.21
N LEU A 235 -10.79 -9.48 -2.19
CA LEU A 235 -11.83 -8.48 -2.04
C LEU A 235 -11.40 -7.17 -2.68
N LYS A 236 -12.35 -6.53 -3.34
CA LYS A 236 -12.26 -5.14 -3.77
C LYS A 236 -12.94 -4.25 -2.74
N LEU A 237 -12.63 -2.96 -2.73
CA LEU A 237 -13.29 -2.00 -1.86
C LEU A 237 -14.82 -2.04 -2.00
N SER A 238 -15.32 -2.23 -3.22
CA SER A 238 -16.75 -2.39 -3.53
C SER A 238 -17.43 -3.63 -2.95
N ASP A 239 -16.67 -4.64 -2.51
CA ASP A 239 -17.23 -5.82 -1.84
C ASP A 239 -17.56 -5.55 -0.37
N VAL A 240 -16.83 -4.62 0.24
CA VAL A 240 -16.93 -4.28 1.66
C VAL A 240 -17.71 -3.00 1.90
N VAL A 241 -17.67 -2.06 0.96
CA VAL A 241 -18.45 -0.81 1.02
C VAL A 241 -19.73 -0.96 0.20
N SER A 242 -20.87 -0.94 0.89
CA SER A 242 -22.20 -1.15 0.29
C SER A 242 -22.83 0.13 -0.26
N LYS A 243 -22.40 1.32 0.21
CA LYS A 243 -22.95 2.63 -0.17
C LYS A 243 -21.83 3.56 -0.63
N LYS A 244 -21.34 3.32 -1.87
CA LYS A 244 -20.20 4.01 -2.48
C LYS A 244 -20.24 5.53 -2.32
N ASP A 245 -21.32 6.18 -2.78
CA ASP A 245 -21.39 7.65 -2.83
C ASP A 245 -21.25 8.29 -1.45
N LYS A 246 -21.93 7.71 -0.46
CA LYS A 246 -21.85 8.17 0.94
C LYS A 246 -20.49 7.89 1.57
N PHE A 247 -19.86 6.80 1.17
CA PHE A 247 -18.50 6.49 1.62
C PHE A 247 -17.50 7.52 1.08
N ILE A 248 -17.59 7.86 -0.22
CA ILE A 248 -16.75 8.90 -0.84
C ILE A 248 -17.00 10.27 -0.18
N GLU A 249 -18.26 10.60 0.12
CA GLU A 249 -18.61 11.82 0.87
C GLU A 249 -17.91 11.86 2.23
N LEU A 250 -17.98 10.77 3.00
CA LEU A 250 -17.31 10.68 4.30
C LEU A 250 -15.78 10.75 4.20
N VAL A 251 -15.19 10.12 3.18
CA VAL A 251 -13.75 10.25 2.91
C VAL A 251 -13.39 11.72 2.60
N ARG A 252 -14.23 12.42 1.85
CA ARG A 252 -14.04 13.87 1.57
C ARG A 252 -14.06 14.68 2.85
N ASP A 253 -15.06 14.44 3.72
CA ASP A 253 -15.17 15.14 5.00
C ASP A 253 -13.91 14.95 5.87
N LYS A 254 -13.37 13.72 5.90
CA LYS A 254 -12.11 13.39 6.61
C LYS A 254 -10.91 14.13 6.01
N PHE A 255 -10.84 14.29 4.70
CA PHE A 255 -9.79 15.10 4.07
C PHE A 255 -9.94 16.57 4.39
N GLU A 256 -11.17 17.10 4.36
CA GLU A 256 -11.43 18.50 4.74
C GLU A 256 -11.03 18.78 6.19
N GLU A 257 -11.28 17.84 7.10
CA GLU A 257 -10.84 17.93 8.49
C GLU A 257 -9.30 17.87 8.61
N LYS A 258 -8.68 16.86 7.98
CA LYS A 258 -7.23 16.61 8.07
C LYS A 258 -6.41 17.77 7.46
N TYR A 259 -6.85 18.31 6.34
CA TYR A 259 -6.13 19.34 5.56
C TYR A 259 -6.81 20.71 5.58
N ALA A 260 -7.55 21.04 6.63
CA ALA A 260 -8.35 22.27 6.73
C ALA A 260 -7.58 23.57 6.38
N ASN A 261 -6.27 23.60 6.56
CA ASN A 261 -5.40 24.72 6.30
C ASN A 261 -4.47 24.53 5.09
N ASP A 262 -4.64 23.44 4.34
CA ASP A 262 -3.82 23.10 3.18
C ASP A 262 -4.67 22.99 1.91
N THR A 263 -4.82 24.14 1.24
CA THR A 263 -5.62 24.23 0.01
C THR A 263 -5.07 23.36 -1.12
N TYR A 264 -3.76 23.13 -1.18
CA TYR A 264 -3.13 22.29 -2.20
C TYR A 264 -3.55 20.82 -2.01
N MET A 265 -3.39 20.30 -0.80
CA MET A 265 -3.80 18.94 -0.46
C MET A 265 -5.31 18.72 -0.65
N LEU A 266 -6.14 19.71 -0.25
CA LEU A 266 -7.60 19.62 -0.44
C LEU A 266 -8.00 19.62 -1.93
N THR A 267 -7.31 20.38 -2.77
CA THR A 267 -7.59 20.39 -4.21
C THR A 267 -7.26 19.02 -4.81
N ASN A 268 -6.08 18.49 -4.54
CA ASN A 268 -5.66 17.19 -5.06
C ASN A 268 -6.54 16.05 -4.54
N ALA A 269 -6.93 16.08 -3.25
CA ALA A 269 -7.87 15.13 -2.68
C ALA A 269 -9.24 15.18 -3.40
N GLY A 270 -9.73 16.38 -3.69
CA GLY A 270 -10.97 16.56 -4.44
C GLY A 270 -10.89 16.00 -5.86
N GLU A 271 -9.79 16.24 -6.57
CA GLU A 271 -9.53 15.67 -7.90
C GLU A 271 -9.44 14.15 -7.86
N TYR A 272 -8.71 13.59 -6.90
CA TYR A 272 -8.62 12.14 -6.73
C TYR A 272 -9.99 11.52 -6.44
N LEU A 273 -10.75 12.08 -5.50
CA LEU A 273 -12.07 11.56 -5.13
C LEU A 273 -13.06 11.60 -6.29
N ALA A 274 -12.92 12.55 -7.23
CA ALA A 274 -13.73 12.56 -8.44
C ALA A 274 -13.44 11.35 -9.34
N THR A 275 -12.20 10.84 -9.35
CA THR A 275 -11.86 9.60 -10.10
C THR A 275 -12.49 8.37 -9.48
N LEU A 276 -12.68 8.35 -8.15
CA LEU A 276 -13.34 7.25 -7.45
C LEU A 276 -14.84 7.12 -7.78
N GLU A 277 -15.46 8.17 -8.29
CA GLU A 277 -16.86 8.11 -8.74
C GLU A 277 -17.02 7.16 -9.94
N ASP A 278 -15.97 6.94 -10.72
CA ASP A 278 -15.95 6.07 -11.91
C ASP A 278 -15.43 4.64 -11.62
N GLU A 279 -14.40 4.22 -12.35
CA GLU A 279 -13.89 2.83 -12.31
C GLU A 279 -12.78 2.60 -11.27
N GLU A 280 -12.06 3.64 -10.87
CA GLU A 280 -10.86 3.50 -10.03
C GLU A 280 -11.16 3.16 -8.58
N TYR A 281 -12.42 3.36 -8.14
CA TYR A 281 -12.87 2.97 -6.80
C TYR A 281 -12.53 1.50 -6.45
N ALA A 282 -12.66 0.59 -7.40
CA ALA A 282 -12.41 -0.82 -7.18
C ALA A 282 -10.92 -1.15 -6.96
N SER A 283 -10.02 -0.28 -7.41
CA SER A 283 -8.57 -0.46 -7.37
C SER A 283 -7.86 0.43 -6.33
N THR A 284 -8.60 1.27 -5.61
CA THR A 284 -8.03 2.07 -4.52
C THR A 284 -7.36 1.15 -3.48
N PRO A 285 -6.10 1.41 -3.10
CA PRO A 285 -5.42 0.64 -2.06
C PRO A 285 -6.12 0.81 -0.71
N TRP A 286 -6.41 -0.32 -0.06
CA TRP A 286 -7.09 -0.31 1.24
C TRP A 286 -6.76 -1.55 2.07
N ILE A 287 -6.92 -1.40 3.38
CA ILE A 287 -6.93 -2.51 4.34
C ILE A 287 -8.17 -2.40 5.24
N MET A 288 -8.46 -3.48 5.96
CA MET A 288 -9.46 -3.52 7.01
C MET A 288 -8.86 -4.14 8.27
N ASP A 289 -8.92 -3.42 9.38
CA ASP A 289 -8.72 -4.00 10.70
C ASP A 289 -10.07 -4.36 11.36
N SER A 290 -10.09 -4.57 12.66
CA SER A 290 -11.32 -4.93 13.38
C SER A 290 -12.20 -3.72 13.71
N GLU A 291 -11.72 -2.49 13.51
CA GLU A 291 -12.43 -1.25 13.85
C GLU A 291 -12.63 -0.32 12.67
N SER A 292 -11.80 -0.43 11.62
CA SER A 292 -11.75 0.53 10.54
C SER A 292 -11.43 -0.06 9.18
N ILE A 293 -11.71 0.72 8.15
CA ILE A 293 -11.12 0.60 6.83
C ILE A 293 -10.20 1.78 6.59
N THR A 294 -9.00 1.54 6.09
CA THR A 294 -8.02 2.59 5.79
C THR A 294 -7.69 2.58 4.31
N LEU A 295 -7.78 3.75 3.67
CA LEU A 295 -7.36 4.01 2.30
C LEU A 295 -5.95 4.59 2.29
N PHE A 296 -5.13 4.22 1.30
CA PHE A 296 -3.76 4.66 1.15
C PHE A 296 -3.55 5.44 -0.14
N PHE A 297 -2.73 6.49 -0.04
CA PHE A 297 -2.38 7.39 -1.13
C PHE A 297 -0.85 7.51 -1.15
N ALA A 298 -0.23 7.01 -2.21
CA ALA A 298 1.21 7.07 -2.39
C ALA A 298 1.72 8.52 -2.46
N PRO A 299 3.02 8.78 -2.25
CA PRO A 299 3.61 10.07 -2.57
C PRO A 299 3.25 10.51 -3.99
N TYR A 300 3.08 11.80 -4.21
CA TYR A 300 2.61 12.43 -5.46
C TYR A 300 1.12 12.24 -5.81
N VAL A 301 0.36 11.45 -5.05
CA VAL A 301 -1.10 11.32 -5.30
C VAL A 301 -1.85 12.54 -4.79
N LEU A 302 -1.63 12.92 -3.52
CA LEU A 302 -2.30 14.07 -2.90
C LEU A 302 -1.37 15.26 -2.70
N GLY A 303 -0.06 15.01 -2.55
CA GLY A 303 0.95 16.01 -2.25
C GLY A 303 2.22 15.80 -3.08
N THR A 304 3.30 16.47 -2.68
CA THR A 304 4.64 16.25 -3.20
C THR A 304 5.28 15.02 -2.53
N TYR A 305 6.46 14.60 -3.01
CA TYR A 305 7.23 13.55 -2.32
C TYR A 305 7.57 13.91 -0.86
N ALA A 306 7.84 15.18 -0.61
CA ALA A 306 8.17 15.67 0.73
C ALA A 306 6.97 15.63 1.71
N ASP A 307 5.74 15.65 1.19
CA ASP A 307 4.52 15.49 1.99
C ASP A 307 4.28 14.02 2.39
N GLY A 308 5.01 13.10 1.77
CA GLY A 308 4.94 11.66 2.03
C GLY A 308 3.64 10.99 1.54
N ALA A 309 3.52 9.70 1.84
CA ALA A 309 2.29 8.96 1.65
C ALA A 309 1.22 9.43 2.66
N GLN A 310 -0.03 9.39 2.24
CA GLN A 310 -1.17 9.79 3.06
C GLN A 310 -2.11 8.62 3.28
N GLU A 311 -2.87 8.66 4.38
CA GLU A 311 -3.92 7.69 4.66
C GLU A 311 -5.16 8.35 5.26
N VAL A 312 -6.30 7.70 5.07
CA VAL A 312 -7.58 8.07 5.69
C VAL A 312 -8.27 6.82 6.21
N SER A 313 -8.58 6.81 7.50
CA SER A 313 -9.32 5.74 8.16
C SER A 313 -10.77 6.13 8.40
N ILE A 314 -11.68 5.22 8.06
CA ILE A 314 -13.11 5.32 8.34
C ILE A 314 -13.47 4.24 9.33
N TYR A 315 -13.87 4.64 10.52
CA TYR A 315 -14.20 3.72 11.60
C TYR A 315 -15.65 3.20 11.47
N PHE A 316 -15.85 1.92 11.74
CA PHE A 316 -17.14 1.26 11.52
C PHE A 316 -18.26 1.80 12.41
N ASP A 317 -17.94 2.29 13.60
CA ASP A 317 -18.94 2.86 14.53
C ASP A 317 -19.37 4.29 14.13
N GLU A 318 -18.64 4.98 13.23
CA GLU A 318 -19.05 6.28 12.70
C GLU A 318 -20.20 6.14 11.70
N ALA A 319 -20.17 5.13 10.84
CA ALA A 319 -21.14 4.93 9.78
C ALA A 319 -21.29 3.44 9.40
N PRO A 320 -21.75 2.57 10.31
CA PRO A 320 -21.80 1.12 10.09
C PRO A 320 -22.67 0.74 8.89
N GLU A 321 -23.66 1.55 8.55
CA GLU A 321 -24.55 1.29 7.43
C GLU A 321 -23.90 1.47 6.05
N LEU A 322 -22.67 1.99 5.98
CA LEU A 322 -21.91 2.11 4.73
C LEU A 322 -21.29 0.78 4.31
N PHE A 323 -21.16 -0.16 5.23
CA PHE A 323 -20.38 -1.37 5.04
C PHE A 323 -21.27 -2.62 4.87
N THR A 324 -20.69 -3.64 4.28
CA THR A 324 -21.30 -4.96 4.19
C THR A 324 -21.24 -5.63 5.56
N ALA A 325 -22.40 -5.92 6.15
CA ALA A 325 -22.55 -6.41 7.53
C ALA A 325 -21.66 -7.62 7.85
N LYS A 326 -21.45 -8.53 6.89
CA LYS A 326 -20.56 -9.70 7.03
C LYS A 326 -19.17 -9.34 7.54
N TYR A 327 -18.59 -8.22 7.10
CA TYR A 327 -17.22 -7.83 7.40
C TYR A 327 -17.11 -6.90 8.62
N LEU A 328 -18.24 -6.37 9.10
CA LEU A 328 -18.28 -5.62 10.36
C LEU A 328 -18.14 -6.53 11.59
N ASP A 329 -18.60 -7.77 11.48
CA ASP A 329 -18.41 -8.75 12.55
C ASP A 329 -16.91 -9.09 12.66
N ALA A 330 -16.34 -8.88 13.83
CA ALA A 330 -14.96 -9.22 14.17
C ALA A 330 -14.92 -10.11 15.41
N CYS A 331 -13.75 -10.64 15.72
CA CYS A 331 -13.51 -11.32 16.99
C CYS A 331 -13.76 -10.35 18.16
N ALA A 332 -14.27 -10.86 19.27
CA ALA A 332 -14.51 -10.05 20.47
C ALA A 332 -13.19 -9.53 21.10
N GLU A 333 -12.11 -10.27 20.86
CA GLU A 333 -10.76 -9.90 21.25
C GLU A 333 -9.90 -9.86 20.01
N TYR A 334 -9.08 -8.83 19.82
CA TYR A 334 -8.24 -8.65 18.64
C TYR A 334 -7.05 -7.76 18.94
N VAL A 335 -6.13 -7.72 18.00
CA VAL A 335 -4.89 -6.94 18.07
C VAL A 335 -4.78 -6.09 16.82
N ILE A 336 -4.39 -4.82 17.00
CA ILE A 336 -4.08 -3.91 15.89
C ILE A 336 -2.62 -3.48 16.04
N PRO A 337 -1.75 -3.74 15.07
CA PRO A 337 -0.37 -3.31 15.11
C PRO A 337 -0.28 -1.78 14.95
N LEU A 338 0.52 -1.16 15.80
CA LEU A 338 0.91 0.24 15.66
C LEU A 338 2.19 0.31 14.83
N LEU A 339 2.11 0.90 13.67
CA LEU A 339 3.20 0.92 12.70
C LEU A 339 3.78 2.33 12.54
N PRO A 340 5.06 2.47 12.19
CA PRO A 340 5.66 3.76 11.85
C PRO A 340 4.86 4.50 10.79
N ALA A 341 4.80 5.83 10.92
CA ALA A 341 4.11 6.74 10.00
C ALA A 341 2.59 6.49 9.84
N ARG A 342 1.96 5.75 10.77
CA ARG A 342 0.52 5.54 10.80
C ARG A 342 -0.12 6.17 12.04
N SER A 343 -1.33 6.67 11.86
CA SER A 343 -2.18 7.17 12.94
C SER A 343 -3.23 6.12 13.32
N TYR A 344 -3.55 6.03 14.60
CA TYR A 344 -4.61 5.17 15.13
C TYR A 344 -5.46 5.94 16.14
N GLU A 345 -6.74 5.67 16.17
CA GLU A 345 -7.66 6.23 17.15
C GLU A 345 -8.38 5.12 17.92
N ALA A 346 -8.06 4.98 19.20
CA ALA A 346 -8.73 4.02 20.08
C ALA A 346 -10.13 4.52 20.47
N ASN A 347 -11.11 3.63 20.48
CA ASN A 347 -12.44 3.92 21.01
C ASN A 347 -12.39 4.03 22.54
N ALA A 348 -12.57 5.24 23.05
CA ALA A 348 -12.57 5.54 24.50
C ALA A 348 -13.96 5.36 25.14
N GLY A 349 -14.95 4.92 24.37
CA GLY A 349 -16.34 4.76 24.80
C GLY A 349 -17.18 6.03 24.66
N GLY A 350 -18.51 5.84 24.56
CA GLY A 350 -19.45 6.95 24.44
C GLY A 350 -19.33 7.74 23.13
N GLY A 351 -18.86 7.12 22.04
CA GLY A 351 -18.65 7.75 20.74
C GLY A 351 -17.46 8.70 20.70
N LYS A 352 -16.53 8.58 21.64
CA LYS A 352 -15.30 9.35 21.66
C LYS A 352 -14.13 8.48 21.24
N ARG A 353 -13.27 9.01 20.37
CA ARG A 353 -12.01 8.43 20.00
C ARG A 353 -10.85 9.22 20.59
N VAL A 354 -9.76 8.54 20.83
CA VAL A 354 -8.53 9.12 21.37
C VAL A 354 -7.40 8.71 20.46
N ALA A 355 -6.71 9.70 19.91
CA ALA A 355 -5.53 9.46 19.09
C ALA A 355 -4.45 8.72 19.89
N VAL A 356 -3.85 7.74 19.23
CA VAL A 356 -2.70 6.96 19.71
C VAL A 356 -1.60 7.10 18.68
N ASP A 357 -0.66 7.98 18.98
CA ASP A 357 0.50 8.22 18.14
C ASP A 357 1.72 7.56 18.77
N VAL A 358 2.58 7.01 17.92
CA VAL A 358 3.85 6.43 18.36
C VAL A 358 4.98 7.15 17.64
N ASP A 359 5.86 7.75 18.41
CA ASP A 359 7.09 8.32 17.92
C ASP A 359 8.12 7.20 17.82
N PHE A 360 8.34 6.71 16.61
CA PHE A 360 9.34 5.70 16.31
C PHE A 360 10.67 6.36 15.96
N ASP A 361 11.73 5.71 16.39
CA ASP A 361 13.09 5.97 15.93
C ASP A 361 13.61 4.71 15.22
N TYR A 362 14.65 4.85 14.44
CA TYR A 362 15.20 3.77 13.63
C TYR A 362 16.67 3.53 13.96
N ASN A 363 17.03 2.27 14.06
CA ASN A 363 18.39 1.82 14.20
C ASN A 363 18.74 0.90 13.04
N ASP A 364 19.82 1.19 12.31
CA ASP A 364 20.23 0.46 11.10
C ASP A 364 20.50 -1.05 11.35
N GLU A 365 20.84 -1.43 12.59
CA GLU A 365 21.18 -2.82 12.93
C GLU A 365 19.95 -3.60 13.44
N TYR A 366 19.03 -2.94 14.15
CA TYR A 366 17.95 -3.62 14.89
C TYR A 366 16.54 -3.22 14.43
N GLY A 367 16.40 -2.19 13.58
CA GLY A 367 15.11 -1.74 13.07
C GLY A 367 14.46 -0.65 13.90
N SER A 368 13.13 -0.55 13.79
CA SER A 368 12.35 0.51 14.45
C SER A 368 12.10 0.21 15.93
N TYR A 369 12.14 1.23 16.75
CA TYR A 369 11.73 1.15 18.16
C TYR A 369 10.89 2.38 18.57
N ALA A 370 9.93 2.17 19.47
CA ALA A 370 9.09 3.24 19.97
C ALA A 370 9.84 4.06 21.02
N ARG A 371 9.99 5.35 20.77
CA ARG A 371 10.61 6.34 21.66
C ARG A 371 9.62 6.96 22.62
N GLU A 372 8.41 7.23 22.17
CA GLU A 372 7.34 7.82 22.95
C GLU A 372 5.98 7.38 22.40
N TYR A 373 5.03 7.16 23.29
CA TYR A 373 3.61 6.97 22.97
C TYR A 373 2.84 8.21 23.41
N VAL A 374 1.96 8.72 22.56
CA VAL A 374 1.07 9.83 22.85
C VAL A 374 -0.35 9.34 22.76
N ILE A 375 -1.05 9.25 23.88
CA ILE A 375 -2.45 8.81 23.97
C ILE A 375 -3.29 10.01 24.40
N GLY A 376 -3.93 10.67 23.46
CA GLY A 376 -4.57 11.96 23.70
C GLY A 376 -3.58 12.98 24.26
N ASN A 377 -3.75 13.37 25.52
CA ASN A 377 -2.84 14.31 26.19
C ASN A 377 -1.76 13.64 27.06
N THR A 378 -1.73 12.31 27.10
CA THR A 378 -0.80 11.55 27.95
C THR A 378 0.40 11.09 27.12
N ARG A 379 1.59 11.37 27.63
CA ARG A 379 2.86 10.90 27.04
C ARG A 379 3.47 9.81 27.90
N ILE A 380 3.85 8.72 27.28
CA ILE A 380 4.46 7.56 27.91
C ILE A 380 5.77 7.26 27.20
N ARG A 381 6.87 7.24 27.95
CA ARG A 381 8.18 6.83 27.43
C ARG A 381 8.54 5.49 28.02
N PRO A 382 8.88 4.51 27.19
CA PRO A 382 9.40 3.25 27.68
C PRO A 382 10.65 3.47 28.55
N GLU A 383 10.76 2.72 29.64
CA GLU A 383 11.95 2.75 30.48
C GLU A 383 13.01 1.80 29.90
N GLY A 384 14.26 2.28 29.83
CA GLY A 384 15.40 1.48 29.38
C GLY A 384 15.77 1.68 27.90
N TYR A 385 16.81 0.98 27.49
CA TYR A 385 17.23 0.92 26.09
C TYR A 385 16.48 -0.20 25.38
N SER A 386 15.86 0.11 24.26
CA SER A 386 15.27 -0.87 23.36
C SER A 386 15.96 -0.77 21.99
N TYR A 387 16.34 -1.92 21.43
CA TYR A 387 16.92 -2.00 20.09
C TYR A 387 15.84 -2.12 19.01
N SER A 388 14.76 -2.83 19.34
CA SER A 388 13.56 -2.89 18.51
C SER A 388 12.33 -3.00 19.38
N SER A 389 11.20 -2.51 18.93
CA SER A 389 9.94 -2.69 19.64
C SER A 389 8.77 -2.84 18.68
N ASP A 390 7.95 -3.85 18.95
CA ASP A 390 6.64 -4.00 18.33
C ASP A 390 5.57 -3.48 19.30
N SER A 391 4.66 -2.70 18.78
CA SER A 391 3.62 -2.04 19.57
C SER A 391 2.25 -2.37 19.00
N TYR A 392 1.29 -2.59 19.89
CA TYR A 392 -0.05 -3.05 19.54
C TYR A 392 -1.10 -2.38 20.40
N ILE A 393 -2.26 -2.14 19.82
CA ILE A 393 -3.50 -2.02 20.57
C ILE A 393 -4.10 -3.42 20.71
N VAL A 394 -4.29 -3.86 21.94
CA VAL A 394 -4.97 -5.13 22.27
C VAL A 394 -6.34 -4.79 22.79
N VAL A 395 -7.37 -5.32 22.16
CA VAL A 395 -8.75 -5.18 22.60
C VAL A 395 -9.18 -6.46 23.28
N ALA A 396 -9.56 -6.38 24.55
CA ALA A 396 -10.03 -7.48 25.34
C ALA A 396 -11.08 -7.02 26.35
N GLY A 397 -12.18 -7.76 26.47
CA GLY A 397 -13.30 -7.42 27.34
C GLY A 397 -13.89 -6.01 27.08
N GLY A 398 -13.87 -5.56 25.81
CA GLY A 398 -14.35 -4.24 25.38
C GLY A 398 -13.46 -3.07 25.83
N LYS A 399 -12.23 -3.32 26.19
CA LYS A 399 -11.25 -2.30 26.57
C LYS A 399 -10.01 -2.37 25.68
N HIS A 400 -9.44 -1.20 25.41
CA HIS A 400 -8.20 -1.05 24.65
C HIS A 400 -7.01 -0.97 25.61
N TYR A 401 -5.97 -1.72 25.30
CA TYR A 401 -4.71 -1.76 26.03
C TYR A 401 -3.57 -1.49 25.05
N LEU A 402 -2.67 -0.57 25.41
CA LEU A 402 -1.39 -0.47 24.74
C LEU A 402 -0.49 -1.60 25.22
N TYR A 403 0.02 -2.39 24.30
CA TYR A 403 0.95 -3.47 24.57
C TYR A 403 2.21 -3.26 23.72
N THR A 404 3.38 -3.43 24.32
CA THR A 404 4.65 -3.29 23.63
C THR A 404 5.59 -4.43 24.00
N PHE A 405 6.24 -5.00 23.00
CA PHE A 405 7.39 -5.87 23.15
C PHE A 405 8.64 -5.07 22.83
N SER A 406 9.64 -5.16 23.65
CA SER A 406 10.95 -4.57 23.37
C SER A 406 12.03 -5.61 23.56
N SER A 407 12.95 -5.68 22.61
CA SER A 407 14.21 -6.41 22.77
C SER A 407 15.25 -5.46 23.33
N ALA A 408 15.95 -5.89 24.40
CA ALA A 408 17.02 -5.17 25.07
C ALA A 408 18.38 -5.83 24.81
#